data_7ebcfdc20a26ce1ba4950e9ef8214f01
#
_entry.id   7ebcfdc20a26ce1ba4950e9ef8214f01
#
_cell.length_a   1.000
_cell.length_b   1.000
_cell.length_c   1.000
_cell.angle_alpha   90.00
_cell.angle_beta   90.00
_cell.angle_gamma   90.00
#
_symmetry.space_group_name_H-M   'P 1'
#
loop_
_entity.id
_entity.type
_entity.pdbx_description
1 polymer ?
#
loop_
_entity_poly.entity_id
_entity_poly.type
_entity_poly.pdbx_seq_one_letter_code
_entity_poly.pdbx_strand_id
1 'polypeptide(L)'
;MEETPGFDGVYKTGTVVIIKQLNKLPDNIVRVMVEAKAKGEILALEYNADFQEGEIAEKDAEENLLTDNQEEAFVRELKDMVKAYDATTHELTASGMRSLMHINRLSTLMLQILMRTKVNFRTKQEYLEEDDLINKFEIVASFLNNENEIGTIRAQIVEKVKQRLDKNQREHILREQMQVIREELGDDYMAEADELEKKISELNAGEEVKEKLLKELSRYKSFGGNAVESNVIRTYIDTMLEMPWNNESVENPDLQNAQQILDRDHYELKKVKERILEFLAVRVLTQAKGSSPIVCLAGPPGTGKTSIAKSVAEALNKKYVRICLGGVDDESEIRGHRKTYVGAMPGRIATGLKQAGTSNPLILFDEIDKLGRGIHGDPSSALLEVMDSEQNSRFRDNYIEVPIDLSKVLFIATANDINAIPEPLLDRMEIIEVEGYTDNEKFHIAKEHLIAKEYEQNGIQKSRLTITDEALNSIIQNYTREAGVRQLDREISEICRKAARELVQHG
;
A
#
# COMPACT_ATOMS: atom_id res chain seq x y z
N MET A 1 -3.53 -44.63 44.53
CA MET A 1 -3.02 -45.91 45.06
C MET A 1 -3.75 -46.11 46.36
N GLU A 2 -4.43 -47.22 46.50
CA GLU A 2 -5.07 -47.58 47.76
C GLU A 2 -3.97 -47.98 48.78
N GLU A 3 -4.07 -47.54 50.00
CA GLU A 3 -3.09 -47.87 51.05
C GLU A 3 -3.08 -49.35 51.40
N THR A 4 -4.21 -50.05 51.21
CA THR A 4 -4.37 -51.49 51.40
C THR A 4 -5.18 -52.07 50.23
N PRO A 5 -4.55 -52.36 49.10
CA PRO A 5 -5.25 -52.90 47.93
C PRO A 5 -5.71 -54.33 48.18
N GLY A 6 -6.97 -54.60 47.82
CA GLY A 6 -7.51 -55.98 47.87
C GLY A 6 -6.92 -56.84 46.72
N PHE A 7 -7.33 -58.11 46.64
CA PHE A 7 -6.88 -59.07 45.62
C PHE A 7 -7.03 -58.57 44.19
N ASP A 8 -8.07 -57.81 43.90
CA ASP A 8 -8.28 -57.16 42.54
C ASP A 8 -7.50 -55.90 42.35
N GLY A 9 -6.90 -55.33 43.40
CA GLY A 9 -6.10 -54.08 43.34
C GLY A 9 -4.62 -54.34 43.12
N VAL A 10 -4.16 -55.58 43.04
CA VAL A 10 -2.75 -55.93 42.77
C VAL A 10 -2.62 -56.75 41.50
N TYR A 11 -1.45 -56.67 40.87
CA TYR A 11 -1.13 -57.56 39.76
C TYR A 11 -1.02 -58.99 40.24
N LYS A 12 -1.61 -59.93 39.49
CA LYS A 12 -1.63 -61.35 39.92
C LYS A 12 -0.26 -61.99 39.75
N THR A 13 0.49 -61.60 38.74
CA THR A 13 1.83 -62.13 38.50
C THR A 13 2.87 -61.18 39.09
N GLY A 14 3.81 -61.71 39.84
CA GLY A 14 4.89 -60.98 40.48
C GLY A 14 6.18 -61.80 40.61
N THR A 15 7.16 -61.25 41.27
CA THR A 15 8.44 -61.89 41.53
C THR A 15 8.53 -62.24 43.02
N VAL A 16 8.72 -63.50 43.34
CA VAL A 16 9.00 -64.03 44.69
C VAL A 16 10.46 -63.60 45.04
N VAL A 17 10.60 -62.86 46.13
CA VAL A 17 11.88 -62.37 46.57
C VAL A 17 12.18 -62.74 48.05
N ILE A 18 13.48 -62.85 48.35
CA ILE A 18 13.96 -62.96 49.74
C ILE A 18 14.52 -61.59 50.15
N ILE A 19 14.08 -61.06 51.26
CA ILE A 19 14.63 -59.82 51.83
C ILE A 19 15.97 -60.18 52.50
N LYS A 20 17.04 -59.57 51.97
CA LYS A 20 18.41 -59.73 52.47
C LYS A 20 18.77 -58.70 53.53
N GLN A 21 18.38 -57.46 53.29
CA GLN A 21 18.70 -56.37 54.18
C GLN A 21 17.63 -55.29 54.10
N LEU A 22 17.36 -54.66 55.25
CA LEU A 22 16.43 -53.56 55.38
C LEU A 22 17.12 -52.43 56.10
N ASN A 23 17.19 -51.24 55.41
CA ASN A 23 17.80 -50.04 55.95
C ASN A 23 16.72 -48.95 56.04
N LYS A 24 16.51 -48.41 57.26
CA LYS A 24 15.65 -47.25 57.47
C LYS A 24 16.47 -45.98 57.24
N LEU A 25 15.99 -45.11 56.33
CA LEU A 25 16.57 -43.81 56.05
C LEU A 25 15.76 -42.70 56.72
N PRO A 26 16.29 -41.47 56.87
CA PRO A 26 15.49 -40.33 57.29
C PRO A 26 14.26 -40.15 56.39
N ASP A 27 13.24 -39.43 56.87
CA ASP A 27 11.97 -39.17 56.16
C ASP A 27 11.07 -40.40 55.90
N ASN A 28 11.14 -41.40 56.82
CA ASN A 28 10.30 -42.60 56.76
C ASN A 28 10.52 -43.46 55.51
N ILE A 29 11.64 -43.28 54.80
CA ILE A 29 11.99 -44.10 53.62
C ILE A 29 12.67 -45.39 54.07
N VAL A 30 12.18 -46.50 53.57
CA VAL A 30 12.78 -47.81 53.83
C VAL A 30 13.41 -48.33 52.56
N ARG A 31 14.70 -48.61 52.58
CA ARG A 31 15.44 -49.24 51.49
C ARG A 31 15.58 -50.73 51.79
N VAL A 32 14.97 -51.57 50.91
CA VAL A 32 15.02 -52.99 51.02
C VAL A 32 15.91 -53.60 49.95
N MET A 33 16.82 -54.48 50.33
CA MET A 33 17.63 -55.28 49.41
C MET A 33 16.99 -56.63 49.31
N VAL A 34 16.59 -57.02 48.09
CA VAL A 34 15.89 -58.27 47.86
C VAL A 34 16.68 -59.12 46.85
N GLU A 35 16.53 -60.44 47.00
CA GLU A 35 17.03 -61.45 46.04
C GLU A 35 15.84 -62.13 45.39
N ALA A 36 15.69 -62.04 44.08
CA ALA A 36 14.64 -62.71 43.31
C ALA A 36 14.86 -64.23 43.28
N LYS A 37 13.80 -64.98 43.54
CA LYS A 37 13.85 -66.46 43.57
C LYS A 37 13.11 -67.08 42.38
N ALA A 38 11.87 -66.67 42.17
CA ALA A 38 10.99 -67.28 41.16
C ALA A 38 9.96 -66.26 40.67
N LYS A 39 9.36 -66.52 39.50
CA LYS A 39 8.12 -65.86 39.07
C LYS A 39 6.95 -66.61 39.82
N GLY A 40 6.01 -65.87 40.35
CA GLY A 40 4.90 -66.40 41.07
C GLY A 40 3.58 -65.76 40.70
N GLU A 41 2.49 -66.55 40.76
CA GLU A 41 1.12 -66.06 40.59
C GLU A 41 0.39 -66.15 41.92
N ILE A 42 -0.22 -65.01 42.30
CA ILE A 42 -0.98 -64.91 43.55
C ILE A 42 -2.33 -65.59 43.36
N LEU A 43 -2.60 -66.65 44.12
CA LEU A 43 -3.83 -67.43 44.10
C LEU A 43 -4.88 -66.89 45.09
N ALA A 44 -4.42 -66.47 46.27
CA ALA A 44 -5.27 -65.90 47.31
C ALA A 44 -4.48 -64.89 48.15
N LEU A 45 -5.17 -63.87 48.68
CA LEU A 45 -4.62 -62.91 49.64
C LEU A 45 -5.44 -62.86 50.88
N GLU A 46 -4.83 -63.10 52.06
CA GLU A 46 -5.43 -62.97 53.34
C GLU A 46 -4.83 -61.82 54.13
N TYR A 47 -5.66 -61.08 54.86
CA TYR A 47 -5.25 -59.94 55.64
C TYR A 47 -4.99 -60.33 57.06
N ASN A 48 -3.77 -60.27 57.55
CA ASN A 48 -3.41 -60.30 58.97
C ASN A 48 -3.30 -58.83 59.47
N ALA A 49 -3.30 -58.62 60.76
CA ALA A 49 -3.38 -57.30 61.39
C ALA A 49 -2.24 -56.36 60.99
N ASP A 50 -1.07 -56.92 60.64
CA ASP A 50 0.15 -56.11 60.34
C ASP A 50 0.68 -56.24 58.91
N PHE A 51 0.25 -57.28 58.14
CA PHE A 51 0.69 -57.57 56.77
C PHE A 51 -0.31 -58.44 56.01
N GLN A 52 -0.13 -58.49 54.70
CA GLN A 52 -0.90 -59.36 53.83
C GLN A 52 -0.16 -60.68 53.60
N GLU A 53 -0.81 -61.76 53.76
CA GLU A 53 -0.35 -63.12 53.43
C GLU A 53 -0.95 -63.51 52.09
N GLY A 54 -0.15 -64.11 51.19
CA GLY A 54 -0.65 -64.64 49.94
C GLY A 54 -0.23 -66.09 49.69
N GLU A 55 -1.19 -66.86 49.18
CA GLU A 55 -0.86 -68.12 48.57
C GLU A 55 -0.38 -67.89 47.16
N ILE A 56 0.83 -68.43 46.83
CA ILE A 56 1.52 -68.18 45.56
C ILE A 56 1.85 -69.49 44.88
N ALA A 57 1.43 -69.65 43.63
CA ALA A 57 1.95 -70.69 42.75
C ALA A 57 3.25 -70.27 42.12
N GLU A 58 4.34 -70.98 42.38
CA GLU A 58 5.58 -70.75 41.65
C GLU A 58 5.43 -71.26 40.19
N LYS A 59 5.78 -70.40 39.22
CA LYS A 59 5.85 -70.80 37.82
C LYS A 59 7.28 -71.22 37.47
N ASP A 60 7.39 -72.38 36.85
CA ASP A 60 8.67 -72.90 36.36
C ASP A 60 9.24 -72.06 35.28
N ALA A 61 10.55 -72.17 35.03
CA ALA A 61 11.22 -71.44 33.96
C ALA A 61 10.67 -71.87 32.58
N GLU A 62 10.53 -70.88 31.73
CA GLU A 62 10.03 -71.00 30.36
C GLU A 62 10.73 -72.15 29.56
N GLU A 63 9.94 -73.06 28.97
CA GLU A 63 10.47 -73.95 27.96
C GLU A 63 10.77 -73.20 26.69
N ASN A 64 12.05 -73.17 26.28
CA ASN A 64 12.45 -72.61 25.05
C ASN A 64 12.11 -73.52 23.84
N LEU A 65 10.99 -73.25 23.18
CA LEU A 65 10.48 -74.02 22.05
C LEU A 65 11.14 -73.57 20.70
N LEU A 66 12.04 -72.55 20.73
CA LEU A 66 12.72 -72.08 19.55
C LEU A 66 13.91 -72.98 19.16
N THR A 67 14.12 -73.15 17.89
CA THR A 67 15.35 -73.79 17.38
C THR A 67 16.53 -72.78 17.50
N ASP A 68 17.76 -73.32 17.65
CA ASP A 68 18.96 -72.47 17.80
C ASP A 68 19.08 -71.39 16.70
N ASN A 69 18.72 -71.68 15.46
CA ASN A 69 18.75 -70.74 14.35
C ASN A 69 17.67 -69.63 14.47
N GLN A 70 16.52 -69.97 15.03
CA GLN A 70 15.43 -68.96 15.29
C GLN A 70 15.83 -68.05 16.44
N GLU A 71 16.35 -68.59 17.53
CA GLU A 71 16.82 -67.78 18.64
C GLU A 71 17.95 -66.83 18.21
N GLU A 72 18.88 -67.31 17.41
CA GLU A 72 19.95 -66.46 16.86
C GLU A 72 19.41 -65.29 15.98
N ALA A 73 18.37 -65.59 15.17
CA ALA A 73 17.75 -64.56 14.34
C ALA A 73 17.11 -63.45 15.17
N PHE A 74 16.30 -63.82 16.20
CA PHE A 74 15.66 -62.86 17.11
C PHE A 74 16.70 -62.06 17.93
N VAL A 75 17.75 -62.70 18.37
CA VAL A 75 18.86 -62.03 19.07
C VAL A 75 19.55 -61.00 18.20
N ARG A 76 19.79 -61.30 16.92
CA ARG A 76 20.39 -60.34 15.97
C ARG A 76 19.48 -59.13 15.76
N GLU A 77 18.19 -59.38 15.53
CA GLU A 77 17.21 -58.33 15.30
C GLU A 77 17.09 -57.38 16.51
N LEU A 78 16.99 -57.93 17.72
CA LEU A 78 16.98 -57.10 18.94
C LEU A 78 18.28 -56.29 19.11
N LYS A 79 19.44 -56.83 18.80
CA LYS A 79 20.69 -56.13 18.89
C LYS A 79 20.75 -54.95 17.89
N ASP A 80 20.16 -55.06 16.71
CA ASP A 80 20.10 -54.01 15.75
C ASP A 80 19.09 -52.94 16.14
N MET A 81 17.92 -53.33 16.69
CA MET A 81 16.94 -52.41 17.28
C MET A 81 17.54 -51.60 18.47
N VAL A 82 18.31 -52.22 19.33
CA VAL A 82 19.01 -51.55 20.44
C VAL A 82 20.05 -50.58 19.98
N LYS A 83 20.79 -50.88 18.90
CA LYS A 83 21.74 -49.93 18.26
C LYS A 83 21.00 -48.71 17.73
N ALA A 84 19.87 -48.92 17.03
CA ALA A 84 19.04 -47.84 16.52
C ALA A 84 18.44 -46.98 17.67
N TYR A 85 17.97 -47.61 18.71
CA TYR A 85 17.48 -46.91 19.91
C TYR A 85 18.54 -46.04 20.56
N ASP A 86 19.76 -46.58 20.76
CA ASP A 86 20.84 -45.78 21.38
C ASP A 86 21.35 -44.65 20.47
N ALA A 87 21.33 -44.84 19.15
CA ALA A 87 21.68 -43.80 18.19
C ALA A 87 20.75 -42.58 18.26
N THR A 88 19.47 -42.78 18.62
CA THR A 88 18.47 -41.72 18.71
C THR A 88 18.30 -41.15 20.11
N THR A 89 18.45 -42.00 21.18
CA THR A 89 18.18 -41.60 22.57
C THR A 89 19.43 -41.28 23.37
N HIS A 90 20.58 -41.86 23.00
CA HIS A 90 21.86 -41.77 23.74
C HIS A 90 21.73 -42.15 25.24
N GLU A 91 20.87 -43.09 25.57
CA GLU A 91 20.58 -43.45 26.97
C GLU A 91 21.49 -44.57 27.53
N LEU A 92 22.06 -45.38 26.64
CA LEU A 92 22.90 -46.48 27.07
C LEU A 92 24.38 -46.02 27.25
N THR A 93 24.99 -46.46 28.32
CA THR A 93 26.41 -46.26 28.50
C THR A 93 27.21 -47.17 27.55
N ALA A 94 28.43 -46.73 27.15
CA ALA A 94 29.28 -47.55 26.26
C ALA A 94 29.60 -48.98 26.83
N SER A 95 29.63 -49.12 28.18
CA SER A 95 29.77 -50.41 28.86
C SER A 95 28.50 -51.20 28.80
N GLY A 96 27.32 -50.52 28.95
CA GLY A 96 26.01 -51.15 28.85
C GLY A 96 25.73 -51.71 27.48
N MET A 97 26.00 -50.94 26.44
CA MET A 97 25.88 -51.39 25.04
C MET A 97 26.78 -52.58 24.74
N ARG A 98 28.06 -52.56 25.11
CA ARG A 98 28.96 -53.71 24.94
C ARG A 98 28.43 -54.97 25.66
N SER A 99 27.96 -54.84 26.88
CA SER A 99 27.38 -55.93 27.64
C SER A 99 26.19 -56.57 26.92
N LEU A 100 25.25 -55.78 26.37
CA LEU A 100 24.09 -56.27 25.61
C LEU A 100 24.50 -56.99 24.33
N MET A 101 25.54 -56.52 23.64
CA MET A 101 26.03 -57.15 22.40
C MET A 101 26.65 -58.51 22.62
N HIS A 102 27.15 -58.85 23.82
CA HIS A 102 27.74 -60.14 24.16
C HIS A 102 26.73 -61.21 24.61
N ILE A 103 25.49 -60.85 24.83
CA ILE A 103 24.43 -61.75 25.22
C ILE A 103 23.91 -62.50 24.00
N ASN A 104 23.90 -63.83 24.03
CA ASN A 104 23.43 -64.68 22.93
C ASN A 104 22.14 -65.44 23.23
N ARG A 105 21.62 -65.34 24.44
CA ARG A 105 20.38 -65.96 24.87
C ARG A 105 19.27 -64.94 24.83
N LEU A 106 18.17 -65.24 24.10
CA LEU A 106 17.07 -64.28 23.83
C LEU A 106 16.40 -63.79 25.09
N SER A 107 16.03 -64.69 26.00
CA SER A 107 15.36 -64.33 27.26
C SER A 107 16.22 -63.38 28.13
N THR A 108 17.54 -63.67 28.19
CA THR A 108 18.48 -62.87 28.96
C THR A 108 18.67 -61.49 28.32
N LEU A 109 18.74 -61.44 26.97
CA LEU A 109 18.89 -60.19 26.25
C LEU A 109 17.70 -59.25 26.45
N MET A 110 16.48 -59.77 26.29
CA MET A 110 15.24 -59.02 26.50
C MET A 110 15.16 -58.43 27.92
N LEU A 111 15.42 -59.25 28.92
CA LEU A 111 15.42 -58.81 30.31
C LEU A 111 16.47 -57.69 30.56
N GLN A 112 17.67 -57.87 30.05
CA GLN A 112 18.72 -56.85 30.21
C GLN A 112 18.43 -55.55 29.45
N ILE A 113 17.70 -55.59 28.34
CA ILE A 113 17.22 -54.39 27.65
C ILE A 113 16.21 -53.66 28.53
N LEU A 114 15.17 -54.34 29.04
CA LEU A 114 14.14 -53.76 29.89
C LEU A 114 14.70 -53.19 31.21
N MET A 115 15.79 -53.76 31.72
CA MET A 115 16.44 -53.24 32.95
C MET A 115 17.31 -52.00 32.69
N ARG A 116 17.86 -51.83 31.47
CA ARG A 116 18.82 -50.75 31.16
C ARG A 116 18.22 -49.59 30.42
N THR A 117 17.00 -49.75 29.90
CA THR A 117 16.24 -48.72 29.21
C THR A 117 15.16 -48.13 30.08
N LYS A 118 14.66 -46.93 29.77
CA LYS A 118 13.60 -46.25 30.55
C LYS A 118 12.21 -46.75 30.20
N VAL A 119 12.03 -48.05 30.28
CA VAL A 119 10.72 -48.68 30.07
C VAL A 119 9.78 -48.34 31.21
N ASN A 120 8.54 -48.00 30.90
CA ASN A 120 7.51 -47.76 31.88
C ASN A 120 7.15 -49.07 32.63
N PHE A 121 6.62 -48.97 33.85
CA PHE A 121 6.35 -50.15 34.66
C PHE A 121 5.26 -51.09 34.07
N ARG A 122 4.32 -50.54 33.29
CA ARG A 122 3.26 -51.32 32.63
C ARG A 122 3.82 -52.31 31.63
N THR A 123 4.68 -51.84 30.74
CA THR A 123 5.36 -52.70 29.75
C THR A 123 6.24 -53.74 30.45
N LYS A 124 6.89 -53.39 31.61
CA LYS A 124 7.62 -54.37 32.40
C LYS A 124 6.70 -55.41 33.01
N GLN A 125 5.53 -55.02 33.43
CA GLN A 125 4.52 -55.94 33.99
C GLN A 125 3.92 -56.84 32.90
N GLU A 126 3.57 -56.30 31.73
CA GLU A 126 3.12 -57.04 30.55
C GLU A 126 4.17 -58.11 30.14
N TYR A 127 5.46 -57.74 30.14
CA TYR A 127 6.55 -58.68 29.87
C TYR A 127 6.63 -59.78 30.96
N LEU A 128 6.39 -59.43 32.23
CA LEU A 128 6.42 -60.37 33.34
C LEU A 128 5.22 -61.37 33.32
N GLU A 129 4.05 -60.89 32.91
CA GLU A 129 2.82 -61.64 32.81
C GLU A 129 2.84 -62.67 31.66
N GLU A 130 3.48 -62.28 30.55
CA GLU A 130 3.59 -63.12 29.36
C GLU A 130 4.45 -64.38 29.65
N ASP A 131 4.07 -65.51 29.12
CA ASP A 131 4.80 -66.79 29.29
C ASP A 131 5.46 -67.23 27.96
N ASP A 132 4.90 -66.84 26.81
CA ASP A 132 5.45 -67.14 25.49
C ASP A 132 6.65 -66.27 25.12
N LEU A 133 7.75 -66.90 24.67
CA LEU A 133 8.98 -66.19 24.36
C LEU A 133 8.90 -65.29 23.12
N ILE A 134 8.02 -65.64 22.16
CA ILE A 134 7.81 -64.83 20.94
C ILE A 134 7.00 -63.56 21.27
N ASN A 135 5.92 -63.76 22.09
CA ASN A 135 5.13 -62.61 22.53
C ASN A 135 5.96 -61.65 23.40
N LYS A 136 6.87 -62.15 24.23
CA LYS A 136 7.83 -61.33 24.98
C LYS A 136 8.76 -60.55 24.05
N PHE A 137 9.21 -61.17 22.95
CA PHE A 137 10.00 -60.50 21.95
C PHE A 137 9.21 -59.36 21.32
N GLU A 138 7.93 -59.59 20.96
CA GLU A 138 7.07 -58.53 20.36
C GLU A 138 6.88 -57.34 21.30
N ILE A 139 6.71 -57.55 22.60
CA ILE A 139 6.60 -56.47 23.60
C ILE A 139 7.88 -55.61 23.59
N VAL A 140 9.07 -56.24 23.62
CA VAL A 140 10.33 -55.53 23.67
C VAL A 140 10.62 -54.84 22.34
N ALA A 141 10.36 -55.50 21.21
CA ALA A 141 10.53 -54.95 19.88
C ALA A 141 9.61 -53.74 19.62
N SER A 142 8.33 -53.84 20.00
CA SER A 142 7.39 -52.74 19.89
C SER A 142 7.81 -51.53 20.73
N PHE A 143 8.30 -51.73 21.94
CA PHE A 143 8.84 -50.66 22.77
C PHE A 143 10.02 -49.95 22.09
N LEU A 144 11.02 -50.69 21.59
CA LEU A 144 12.21 -50.14 20.93
C LEU A 144 11.85 -49.40 19.66
N ASN A 145 10.91 -49.90 18.85
CA ASN A 145 10.47 -49.24 17.62
C ASN A 145 9.73 -47.93 17.93
N ASN A 146 8.81 -47.94 18.88
CA ASN A 146 8.10 -46.71 19.27
C ASN A 146 9.04 -45.61 19.77
N GLU A 147 10.03 -45.96 20.58
CA GLU A 147 11.02 -45.01 21.08
C GLU A 147 11.91 -44.46 19.94
N ASN A 148 12.26 -45.33 18.98
CA ASN A 148 12.99 -44.92 17.79
C ASN A 148 12.23 -43.89 16.92
N GLU A 149 10.93 -44.12 16.71
CA GLU A 149 10.07 -43.20 15.98
C GLU A 149 9.96 -41.84 16.71
N ILE A 150 9.72 -41.87 18.03
CA ILE A 150 9.69 -40.66 18.86
C ILE A 150 11.03 -39.92 18.79
N GLY A 151 12.15 -40.63 18.84
CA GLY A 151 13.49 -40.08 18.78
C GLY A 151 13.75 -39.38 17.43
N THR A 152 13.36 -40.01 16.33
CA THR A 152 13.51 -39.43 14.98
C THR A 152 12.66 -38.19 14.79
N ILE A 153 11.40 -38.17 15.22
CA ILE A 153 10.52 -37.04 15.20
C ILE A 153 11.08 -35.87 16.03
N ARG A 154 11.60 -36.18 17.22
CA ARG A 154 12.22 -35.19 18.10
C ARG A 154 13.45 -34.56 17.46
N ALA A 155 14.30 -35.34 16.81
CA ALA A 155 15.47 -34.81 16.06
C ALA A 155 15.05 -33.87 14.91
N GLN A 156 14.03 -34.25 14.14
CA GLN A 156 13.49 -33.42 13.06
C GLN A 156 12.90 -32.09 13.57
N ILE A 157 12.22 -32.12 14.70
CA ILE A 157 11.66 -30.90 15.32
C ILE A 157 12.80 -29.98 15.77
N VAL A 158 13.81 -30.49 16.44
CA VAL A 158 14.96 -29.71 16.89
C VAL A 158 15.69 -29.07 15.72
N GLU A 159 15.91 -29.80 14.63
CA GLU A 159 16.55 -29.28 13.43
C GLU A 159 15.70 -28.16 12.77
N LYS A 160 14.39 -28.34 12.63
CA LYS A 160 13.49 -27.31 12.09
C LYS A 160 13.43 -26.05 12.97
N VAL A 161 13.45 -26.21 14.30
CA VAL A 161 13.48 -25.09 15.26
C VAL A 161 14.80 -24.34 15.13
N LYS A 162 15.92 -25.05 15.04
CA LYS A 162 17.25 -24.43 14.85
C LYS A 162 17.32 -23.63 13.54
N GLN A 163 16.85 -24.17 12.42
CA GLN A 163 16.83 -23.47 11.16
C GLN A 163 15.96 -22.19 11.20
N ARG A 164 14.81 -22.24 11.90
CA ARG A 164 13.97 -21.03 12.08
C ARG A 164 14.62 -19.99 12.99
N LEU A 165 15.26 -20.39 14.05
CA LEU A 165 15.99 -19.50 14.96
C LEU A 165 17.16 -18.83 14.26
N ASP A 166 17.97 -19.58 13.51
CA ASP A 166 19.09 -19.07 12.74
C ASP A 166 18.63 -18.05 11.68
N LYS A 167 17.51 -18.31 11.00
CA LYS A 167 16.93 -17.37 10.03
C LYS A 167 16.46 -16.08 10.70
N ASN A 168 15.70 -16.18 11.77
CA ASN A 168 15.18 -15.02 12.51
C ASN A 168 16.31 -14.19 13.13
N GLN A 169 17.32 -14.85 13.68
CA GLN A 169 18.49 -14.19 14.28
C GLN A 169 19.32 -13.46 13.21
N ARG A 170 19.48 -14.07 12.03
CA ARG A 170 20.14 -13.46 10.89
C ARG A 170 19.37 -12.25 10.34
N GLU A 171 18.03 -12.35 10.26
CA GLU A 171 17.19 -11.21 9.89
C GLU A 171 17.26 -10.08 10.92
N HIS A 172 17.28 -10.39 12.19
CA HIS A 172 17.41 -9.39 13.27
C HIS A 172 18.77 -8.67 13.19
N ILE A 173 19.86 -9.43 13.06
CA ILE A 173 21.22 -8.87 12.93
C ILE A 173 21.33 -7.99 11.68
N LEU A 174 20.77 -8.43 10.55
CA LEU A 174 20.77 -7.64 9.32
C LEU A 174 19.95 -6.34 9.49
N ARG A 175 18.82 -6.38 10.20
CA ARG A 175 18.02 -5.18 10.48
C ARG A 175 18.77 -4.21 11.41
N GLU A 176 19.42 -4.71 12.45
CA GLU A 176 20.25 -3.87 13.34
C GLU A 176 21.47 -3.29 12.61
N GLN A 177 22.15 -4.09 11.77
CA GLN A 177 23.24 -3.57 10.94
C GLN A 177 22.75 -2.50 9.96
N MET A 178 21.58 -2.69 9.33
CA MET A 178 20.97 -1.65 8.51
C MET A 178 20.62 -0.39 9.33
N GLN A 179 20.17 -0.55 10.55
CA GLN A 179 19.87 0.59 11.42
C GLN A 179 21.13 1.36 11.82
N VAL A 180 22.19 0.67 12.23
CA VAL A 180 23.49 1.30 12.55
C VAL A 180 24.10 1.98 11.33
N ILE A 181 24.02 1.35 10.14
CA ILE A 181 24.48 1.97 8.88
C ILE A 181 23.66 3.21 8.55
N ARG A 182 22.35 3.20 8.82
CA ARG A 182 21.47 4.38 8.65
C ARG A 182 21.84 5.51 9.61
N GLU A 183 22.12 5.18 10.86
CA GLU A 183 22.54 6.15 11.88
C GLU A 183 23.94 6.76 11.57
N GLU A 184 24.87 5.99 10.99
CA GLU A 184 26.19 6.48 10.58
C GLU A 184 26.16 7.29 9.25
N LEU A 185 25.20 7.03 8.36
CA LEU A 185 25.05 7.77 7.09
C LEU A 185 24.33 9.12 7.26
N GLY A 186 23.90 9.47 8.46
CA GLY A 186 23.20 10.71 8.80
C GLY A 186 21.68 10.59 8.54
N ASP A 187 20.91 10.75 9.59
CA ASP A 187 19.46 10.51 9.64
C ASP A 187 18.61 11.59 8.96
N ASP A 188 19.09 12.21 7.87
CA ASP A 188 18.31 13.17 7.07
C ASP A 188 16.99 12.56 6.57
N TYR A 189 17.00 11.24 6.29
CA TYR A 189 15.84 10.53 5.76
C TYR A 189 14.71 10.33 6.77
N MET A 190 15.01 9.98 8.03
CA MET A 190 13.98 9.80 9.05
C MET A 190 13.44 11.16 9.51
N ALA A 191 14.30 12.15 9.63
CA ALA A 191 13.88 13.53 9.89
C ALA A 191 12.94 14.05 8.81
N GLU A 192 13.24 13.74 7.53
CA GLU A 192 12.40 14.07 6.41
C GLU A 192 11.04 13.34 6.44
N ALA A 193 11.03 12.05 6.77
CA ALA A 193 9.81 11.27 6.90
C ALA A 193 8.91 11.78 8.04
N ASP A 194 9.50 12.23 9.15
CA ASP A 194 8.75 12.81 10.27
C ASP A 194 8.22 14.22 9.92
N GLU A 195 8.97 14.99 9.13
CA GLU A 195 8.49 16.26 8.58
C GLU A 195 7.29 16.05 7.65
N LEU A 196 7.34 15.04 6.77
CA LEU A 196 6.22 14.67 5.90
C LEU A 196 5.01 14.23 6.71
N GLU A 197 5.21 13.44 7.77
CA GLU A 197 4.12 13.01 8.65
C GLU A 197 3.42 14.20 9.32
N LYS A 198 4.19 15.18 9.76
CA LYS A 198 3.67 16.43 10.31
C LYS A 198 2.86 17.20 9.26
N LYS A 199 3.40 17.39 8.05
CA LYS A 199 2.69 18.05 6.94
C LYS A 199 1.38 17.35 6.58
N ILE A 200 1.36 16.01 6.59
CA ILE A 200 0.16 15.21 6.35
C ILE A 200 -0.88 15.44 7.45
N SER A 201 -0.46 15.49 8.71
CA SER A 201 -1.36 15.70 9.84
C SER A 201 -2.01 17.10 9.82
N GLU A 202 -1.25 18.13 9.41
CA GLU A 202 -1.67 19.52 9.30
C GLU A 202 -2.48 19.79 8.02
N LEU A 203 -2.47 18.87 7.04
CA LEU A 203 -3.16 19.04 5.76
C LEU A 203 -4.67 19.16 5.95
N ASN A 204 -5.25 20.21 5.39
CA ASN A 204 -6.70 20.40 5.37
C ASN A 204 -7.35 19.58 4.24
N ALA A 205 -7.44 18.27 4.41
CA ALA A 205 -8.00 17.33 3.44
C ALA A 205 -8.94 16.33 4.10
N GLY A 206 -9.76 15.65 3.29
CA GLY A 206 -10.64 14.58 3.78
C GLY A 206 -9.85 13.36 4.29
N GLU A 207 -10.50 12.53 5.11
CA GLU A 207 -9.88 11.34 5.71
C GLU A 207 -9.30 10.37 4.66
N GLU A 208 -10.00 10.16 3.53
CA GLU A 208 -9.53 9.27 2.45
C GLU A 208 -8.16 9.71 1.89
N VAL A 209 -7.94 11.02 1.76
CA VAL A 209 -6.67 11.60 1.30
C VAL A 209 -5.56 11.37 2.33
N LYS A 210 -5.85 11.60 3.61
CA LYS A 210 -4.89 11.42 4.71
C LYS A 210 -4.51 9.96 4.88
N GLU A 211 -5.46 9.04 4.87
CA GLU A 211 -5.19 7.59 4.92
C GLU A 211 -4.31 7.13 3.76
N LYS A 212 -4.60 7.62 2.54
CA LYS A 212 -3.78 7.32 1.37
C LYS A 212 -2.35 7.81 1.54
N LEU A 213 -2.17 9.06 2.00
CA LEU A 213 -0.86 9.64 2.25
C LEU A 213 -0.07 8.90 3.34
N LEU A 214 -0.71 8.55 4.46
CA LEU A 214 -0.07 7.77 5.54
C LEU A 214 0.37 6.38 5.06
N LYS A 215 -0.42 5.75 4.20
CA LYS A 215 -0.06 4.46 3.58
C LYS A 215 1.17 4.59 2.68
N GLU A 216 1.24 5.62 1.84
CA GLU A 216 2.40 5.86 0.99
C GLU A 216 3.63 6.30 1.83
N LEU A 217 3.45 7.08 2.89
CA LEU A 217 4.52 7.42 3.84
C LEU A 217 5.10 6.18 4.53
N SER A 218 4.23 5.23 4.93
CA SER A 218 4.68 3.97 5.51
C SER A 218 5.53 3.15 4.53
N ARG A 219 5.18 3.16 3.23
CA ARG A 219 6.00 2.57 2.16
C ARG A 219 7.31 3.33 2.00
N TYR A 220 7.27 4.65 1.97
CA TYR A 220 8.45 5.49 1.91
C TYR A 220 9.43 5.15 3.02
N LYS A 221 8.95 5.08 4.29
CA LYS A 221 9.75 4.65 5.46
C LYS A 221 10.36 3.25 5.29
N SER A 222 9.69 2.34 4.60
CA SER A 222 10.17 0.96 4.41
C SER A 222 11.29 0.82 3.38
N PHE A 223 11.35 1.68 2.36
CA PHE A 223 12.36 1.63 1.29
C PHE A 223 13.71 2.27 1.65
N GLY A 224 13.80 3.06 2.72
CA GLY A 224 15.07 3.56 3.26
C GLY A 224 15.82 4.56 2.39
N GLY A 225 15.14 5.52 1.78
CA GLY A 225 15.71 6.76 1.21
C GLY A 225 16.50 6.67 -0.11
N ASN A 226 17.18 5.59 -0.39
CA ASN A 226 18.12 5.49 -1.52
C ASN A 226 17.63 4.70 -2.75
N ALA A 227 16.40 4.21 -2.76
CA ALA A 227 15.85 3.49 -3.89
C ALA A 227 15.16 4.46 -4.87
N VAL A 228 15.21 4.15 -6.16
CA VAL A 228 14.46 4.90 -7.21
C VAL A 228 12.97 4.98 -6.85
N GLU A 229 12.43 3.93 -6.26
CA GLU A 229 11.05 3.85 -5.78
C GLU A 229 10.74 4.85 -4.65
N SER A 230 11.69 5.13 -3.75
CA SER A 230 11.55 6.16 -2.71
C SER A 230 11.31 7.54 -3.32
N ASN A 231 12.07 7.90 -4.36
CA ASN A 231 11.91 9.19 -5.04
C ASN A 231 10.55 9.31 -5.73
N VAL A 232 10.03 8.22 -6.31
CA VAL A 232 8.69 8.21 -6.93
C VAL A 232 7.61 8.41 -5.86
N ILE A 233 7.71 7.71 -4.73
CA ILE A 233 6.76 7.84 -3.62
C ILE A 233 6.86 9.26 -3.01
N ARG A 234 8.07 9.79 -2.85
CA ARG A 234 8.30 11.15 -2.36
C ARG A 234 7.62 12.18 -3.26
N THR A 235 7.87 12.13 -4.58
CA THR A 235 7.26 13.04 -5.55
C THR A 235 5.74 12.95 -5.53
N TYR A 236 5.19 11.75 -5.34
CA TYR A 236 3.75 11.55 -5.18
C TYR A 236 3.22 12.23 -3.91
N ILE A 237 3.88 12.03 -2.77
CA ILE A 237 3.48 12.66 -1.50
C ILE A 237 3.55 14.20 -1.62
N ASP A 238 4.62 14.73 -2.17
CA ASP A 238 4.78 16.18 -2.38
C ASP A 238 3.66 16.73 -3.28
N THR A 239 3.36 16.04 -4.38
CA THR A 239 2.26 16.43 -5.28
C THR A 239 0.91 16.46 -4.54
N MET A 240 0.64 15.45 -3.72
CA MET A 240 -0.59 15.37 -2.93
C MET A 240 -0.68 16.46 -1.86
N LEU A 241 0.44 16.82 -1.23
CA LEU A 241 0.52 17.91 -0.25
C LEU A 241 0.31 19.29 -0.87
N GLU A 242 0.71 19.47 -2.12
CA GLU A 242 0.55 20.72 -2.87
C GLU A 242 -0.86 20.92 -3.46
N MET A 243 -1.70 19.87 -3.44
CA MET A 243 -3.09 19.99 -3.90
C MET A 243 -3.94 20.82 -2.94
N PRO A 244 -4.77 21.72 -3.44
CA PRO A 244 -5.62 22.60 -2.62
C PRO A 244 -6.93 21.91 -2.21
N TRP A 245 -6.87 20.85 -1.42
CA TRP A 245 -8.02 19.97 -1.11
C TRP A 245 -9.28 20.70 -0.65
N ASN A 246 -9.17 21.53 0.39
CA ASN A 246 -10.30 22.30 0.97
C ASN A 246 -9.97 23.79 1.08
N ASN A 247 -9.08 24.28 0.24
CA ASN A 247 -8.66 25.67 0.25
C ASN A 247 -9.46 26.46 -0.78
N GLU A 248 -10.52 27.14 -0.38
CA GLU A 248 -11.41 27.90 -1.25
C GLU A 248 -11.09 29.39 -1.18
N SER A 249 -11.11 30.07 -2.35
CA SER A 249 -11.17 31.53 -2.40
C SER A 249 -12.58 32.00 -2.09
N VAL A 250 -12.70 33.12 -1.37
CA VAL A 250 -13.99 33.75 -1.11
C VAL A 250 -14.49 34.42 -2.39
N GLU A 251 -15.63 33.94 -2.90
CA GLU A 251 -16.25 34.49 -4.10
C GLU A 251 -16.87 35.84 -3.83
N ASN A 252 -16.75 36.76 -4.79
CA ASN A 252 -17.46 38.04 -4.75
C ASN A 252 -18.78 37.90 -5.53
N PRO A 253 -19.94 38.03 -4.86
CA PRO A 253 -21.25 37.90 -5.50
C PRO A 253 -21.79 39.23 -6.12
N ASP A 254 -21.00 40.29 -6.10
CA ASP A 254 -21.41 41.60 -6.57
C ASP A 254 -21.46 41.71 -8.09
N LEU A 255 -22.66 41.64 -8.67
CA LEU A 255 -22.88 41.78 -10.11
C LEU A 255 -22.57 43.19 -10.64
N GLN A 256 -22.68 44.24 -9.82
CA GLN A 256 -22.31 45.59 -10.26
C GLN A 256 -20.79 45.70 -10.42
N ASN A 257 -20.06 45.15 -9.48
CA ASN A 257 -18.61 45.03 -9.61
C ASN A 257 -18.20 44.21 -10.85
N ALA A 258 -18.88 43.09 -11.10
CA ALA A 258 -18.64 42.29 -12.30
C ALA A 258 -18.88 43.07 -13.59
N GLN A 259 -19.96 43.84 -13.65
CA GLN A 259 -20.25 44.69 -14.82
C GLN A 259 -19.17 45.77 -14.99
N GLN A 260 -18.75 46.45 -13.92
CA GLN A 260 -17.69 47.45 -13.99
C GLN A 260 -16.37 46.87 -14.51
N ILE A 261 -15.98 45.71 -14.06
CA ILE A 261 -14.75 45.06 -14.53
C ILE A 261 -14.85 44.68 -16.01
N LEU A 262 -15.97 44.09 -16.43
CA LEU A 262 -16.20 43.75 -17.83
C LEU A 262 -16.23 44.99 -18.72
N ASP A 263 -16.80 46.13 -18.27
CA ASP A 263 -16.83 47.37 -19.01
C ASP A 263 -15.49 48.05 -19.04
N ARG A 264 -14.69 47.98 -18.00
CA ARG A 264 -13.31 48.46 -17.95
C ARG A 264 -12.39 47.73 -18.93
N ASP A 265 -12.53 46.40 -19.03
CA ASP A 265 -11.57 45.57 -19.76
C ASP A 265 -11.96 45.32 -21.22
N HIS A 266 -13.23 45.47 -21.57
CA HIS A 266 -13.76 45.12 -22.87
C HIS A 266 -14.62 46.24 -23.45
N TYR A 267 -14.22 46.78 -24.59
CA TYR A 267 -15.03 47.74 -25.31
C TYR A 267 -16.22 47.06 -26.01
N GLU A 268 -17.40 47.67 -25.96
CA GLU A 268 -18.67 47.14 -26.51
C GLU A 268 -18.98 45.71 -26.00
N LEU A 269 -19.16 44.74 -26.87
CA LEU A 269 -19.55 43.36 -26.57
C LEU A 269 -20.80 43.23 -25.66
N LYS A 270 -21.78 44.15 -25.80
CA LYS A 270 -22.95 44.27 -24.89
C LYS A 270 -23.68 42.93 -24.69
N LYS A 271 -23.99 42.20 -25.76
CA LYS A 271 -24.69 40.93 -25.73
C LYS A 271 -23.89 39.87 -24.94
N VAL A 272 -22.57 39.83 -25.13
CA VAL A 272 -21.69 38.87 -24.44
C VAL A 272 -21.64 39.17 -22.94
N LYS A 273 -21.46 40.46 -22.59
CA LYS A 273 -21.46 40.90 -21.19
C LYS A 273 -22.77 40.62 -20.49
N GLU A 274 -23.90 40.93 -21.16
CA GLU A 274 -25.25 40.68 -20.62
C GLU A 274 -25.47 39.18 -20.34
N ARG A 275 -25.12 38.28 -21.28
CA ARG A 275 -25.19 36.83 -21.11
C ARG A 275 -24.30 36.32 -19.97
N ILE A 276 -23.08 36.86 -19.84
CA ILE A 276 -22.20 36.54 -18.73
C ILE A 276 -22.79 36.99 -17.38
N LEU A 277 -23.35 38.20 -17.31
CA LEU A 277 -24.01 38.68 -16.10
C LEU A 277 -25.26 37.86 -15.74
N GLU A 278 -26.07 37.44 -16.72
CA GLU A 278 -27.18 36.52 -16.50
C GLU A 278 -26.67 35.18 -15.90
N PHE A 279 -25.66 34.60 -16.48
CA PHE A 279 -25.04 33.38 -15.97
C PHE A 279 -24.51 33.54 -14.53
N LEU A 280 -23.84 34.67 -14.25
CA LEU A 280 -23.35 34.98 -12.89
C LEU A 280 -24.50 35.21 -11.90
N ALA A 281 -25.59 35.83 -12.34
CA ALA A 281 -26.78 36.04 -11.51
C ALA A 281 -27.43 34.71 -11.09
N VAL A 282 -27.58 33.78 -12.04
CA VAL A 282 -28.09 32.42 -11.74
C VAL A 282 -27.17 31.71 -10.75
N ARG A 283 -25.84 31.78 -10.95
CA ARG A 283 -24.86 31.18 -10.06
C ARG A 283 -24.94 31.74 -8.64
N VAL A 284 -25.13 33.05 -8.46
CA VAL A 284 -25.31 33.69 -7.17
C VAL A 284 -26.61 33.23 -6.50
N LEU A 285 -27.73 33.21 -7.23
CA LEU A 285 -29.03 32.77 -6.71
C LEU A 285 -29.04 31.29 -6.29
N THR A 286 -28.38 30.42 -7.03
CA THR A 286 -28.28 29.00 -6.73
C THR A 286 -27.19 28.71 -5.69
N GLN A 287 -26.45 29.70 -5.20
CA GLN A 287 -25.25 29.51 -4.34
C GLN A 287 -24.25 28.54 -4.93
N ALA A 288 -24.08 28.55 -6.24
CA ALA A 288 -23.31 27.59 -7.00
C ALA A 288 -23.73 26.11 -6.78
N LYS A 289 -24.93 25.87 -6.23
CA LYS A 289 -25.51 24.54 -6.08
C LYS A 289 -26.41 24.27 -7.28
N GLY A 290 -26.09 23.26 -8.07
CA GLY A 290 -26.89 22.82 -9.20
C GLY A 290 -26.07 22.70 -10.49
N SER A 291 -26.70 22.06 -11.48
CA SER A 291 -26.12 21.90 -12.81
C SER A 291 -26.23 23.23 -13.55
N SER A 292 -25.15 24.00 -13.55
CA SER A 292 -25.06 25.15 -14.47
C SER A 292 -24.33 24.69 -15.75
N PRO A 293 -24.86 24.97 -16.94
CA PRO A 293 -24.16 24.69 -18.19
C PRO A 293 -22.81 25.43 -18.21
N ILE A 294 -21.85 24.84 -18.89
CA ILE A 294 -20.55 25.46 -19.04
C ILE A 294 -20.64 26.51 -20.14
N VAL A 295 -20.22 27.74 -19.85
CA VAL A 295 -20.21 28.81 -20.83
C VAL A 295 -19.09 28.57 -21.84
N CYS A 296 -19.42 28.51 -23.13
CA CYS A 296 -18.49 28.45 -24.23
C CYS A 296 -18.51 29.74 -25.06
N LEU A 297 -17.42 30.49 -25.05
CA LEU A 297 -17.23 31.68 -25.88
C LEU A 297 -16.76 31.24 -27.27
N ALA A 298 -17.61 31.36 -28.27
CA ALA A 298 -17.32 30.94 -29.64
C ALA A 298 -17.24 32.10 -30.62
N GLY A 299 -16.25 32.09 -31.50
CA GLY A 299 -16.12 33.16 -32.48
C GLY A 299 -14.71 33.30 -33.06
N PRO A 300 -14.45 34.25 -33.95
CA PRO A 300 -13.19 34.40 -34.62
C PRO A 300 -12.00 34.60 -33.67
N PRO A 301 -10.78 34.21 -34.07
CA PRO A 301 -9.59 34.47 -33.28
C PRO A 301 -9.32 35.97 -33.08
N GLY A 302 -8.83 36.33 -31.90
CA GLY A 302 -8.49 37.73 -31.58
C GLY A 302 -9.65 38.63 -31.14
N THR A 303 -10.82 38.05 -30.85
CA THR A 303 -12.01 38.79 -30.34
C THR A 303 -12.08 38.88 -28.81
N GLY A 304 -10.99 38.53 -28.10
CA GLY A 304 -10.89 38.73 -26.65
C GLY A 304 -11.52 37.63 -25.79
N LYS A 305 -11.89 36.47 -26.35
CA LYS A 305 -12.53 35.34 -25.58
C LYS A 305 -11.77 34.94 -24.31
N THR A 306 -10.44 34.78 -24.45
CA THR A 306 -9.57 34.39 -23.32
C THR A 306 -9.45 35.51 -22.29
N SER A 307 -9.46 36.78 -22.69
CA SER A 307 -9.44 37.95 -21.77
C SER A 307 -10.76 38.11 -21.03
N ILE A 308 -11.89 37.85 -21.67
CA ILE A 308 -13.23 37.86 -21.03
C ILE A 308 -13.25 36.85 -19.83
N ALA A 309 -12.76 35.63 -20.07
CA ALA A 309 -12.71 34.63 -18.98
C ALA A 309 -11.81 35.08 -17.82
N LYS A 310 -10.72 35.79 -18.10
CA LYS A 310 -9.85 36.37 -17.05
C LYS A 310 -10.57 37.46 -16.25
N SER A 311 -11.31 38.35 -16.94
CA SER A 311 -12.10 39.40 -16.27
C SER A 311 -13.24 38.84 -15.43
N VAL A 312 -13.85 37.75 -15.88
CA VAL A 312 -14.84 37.01 -15.06
C VAL A 312 -14.20 36.43 -13.79
N ALA A 313 -12.99 35.85 -13.90
CA ALA A 313 -12.28 35.35 -12.74
C ALA A 313 -11.93 36.47 -11.74
N GLU A 314 -11.49 37.64 -12.23
CA GLU A 314 -11.23 38.83 -11.41
C GLU A 314 -12.50 39.31 -10.74
N ALA A 315 -13.61 39.42 -11.47
CA ALA A 315 -14.90 39.83 -10.96
C ALA A 315 -15.43 38.98 -9.80
N LEU A 316 -15.23 37.67 -9.90
CA LEU A 316 -15.62 36.69 -8.88
C LEU A 316 -14.55 36.48 -7.78
N ASN A 317 -13.41 37.18 -7.85
CA ASN A 317 -12.26 36.94 -6.97
C ASN A 317 -11.78 35.49 -6.97
N LYS A 318 -11.86 34.80 -8.13
CA LYS A 318 -11.37 33.42 -8.33
C LYS A 318 -9.95 33.44 -8.89
N LYS A 319 -9.17 32.44 -8.52
CA LYS A 319 -7.89 32.18 -9.21
C LYS A 319 -8.17 31.69 -10.62
N TYR A 320 -7.40 32.18 -11.56
CA TYR A 320 -7.56 31.89 -12.99
C TYR A 320 -6.48 30.91 -13.47
N VAL A 321 -6.91 29.86 -14.12
CA VAL A 321 -6.02 28.89 -14.77
C VAL A 321 -6.48 28.66 -16.21
N ARG A 322 -5.53 28.63 -17.14
CA ARG A 322 -5.79 28.33 -18.55
C ARG A 322 -5.23 26.97 -18.90
N ILE A 323 -6.09 26.10 -19.42
CA ILE A 323 -5.72 24.79 -19.96
C ILE A 323 -5.96 24.84 -21.47
N CYS A 324 -4.87 24.82 -22.26
CA CYS A 324 -4.97 24.75 -23.70
C CYS A 324 -5.27 23.32 -24.13
N LEU A 325 -6.37 23.09 -24.82
CA LEU A 325 -6.81 21.79 -25.32
C LEU A 325 -6.40 21.55 -26.79
N GLY A 326 -5.87 22.56 -27.46
CA GLY A 326 -5.40 22.44 -28.85
C GLY A 326 -4.24 21.45 -28.94
N GLY A 327 -4.46 20.36 -29.71
CA GLY A 327 -3.46 19.32 -29.92
C GLY A 327 -3.43 18.21 -28.87
N VAL A 328 -4.34 18.23 -27.88
CA VAL A 328 -4.51 17.14 -26.93
C VAL A 328 -5.24 15.99 -27.64
N ASP A 329 -4.60 14.82 -27.69
CA ASP A 329 -5.11 13.62 -28.36
C ASP A 329 -5.09 12.36 -27.49
N ASP A 330 -4.57 12.46 -26.25
CA ASP A 330 -4.50 11.38 -25.27
C ASP A 330 -5.33 11.72 -24.02
N GLU A 331 -6.21 10.81 -23.61
CA GLU A 331 -7.01 10.91 -22.38
C GLU A 331 -6.12 11.10 -21.13
N SER A 332 -4.92 10.52 -21.13
CA SER A 332 -3.98 10.61 -20.01
C SER A 332 -3.47 12.04 -19.78
N GLU A 333 -3.52 12.92 -20.78
CA GLU A 333 -3.19 14.33 -20.56
C GLU A 333 -4.22 15.02 -19.66
N ILE A 334 -5.50 14.61 -19.72
CA ILE A 334 -6.57 15.18 -18.90
C ILE A 334 -6.62 14.50 -17.52
N ARG A 335 -6.56 13.15 -17.50
CA ARG A 335 -6.73 12.32 -16.30
C ARG A 335 -5.42 11.91 -15.62
N GLY A 336 -4.28 12.24 -16.19
CA GLY A 336 -2.98 11.80 -15.68
C GLY A 336 -2.62 10.35 -16.02
N HIS A 337 -1.36 10.02 -15.83
CA HIS A 337 -0.82 8.69 -16.02
C HIS A 337 -0.88 7.89 -14.72
N ARG A 338 -1.00 6.55 -14.81
CA ARG A 338 -0.91 5.71 -13.61
C ARG A 338 0.47 5.88 -12.97
N LYS A 339 0.52 6.15 -11.67
CA LYS A 339 1.75 6.43 -10.91
C LYS A 339 2.82 5.33 -10.97
N THR A 340 2.46 4.12 -11.44
CA THR A 340 3.40 2.99 -11.59
C THR A 340 4.31 3.12 -12.81
N TYR A 341 4.03 4.04 -13.73
CA TYR A 341 4.88 4.26 -14.89
C TYR A 341 6.02 5.25 -14.56
N VAL A 342 7.19 4.99 -15.14
CA VAL A 342 8.31 5.93 -15.03
C VAL A 342 7.95 7.22 -15.78
N GLY A 343 8.06 8.35 -15.09
CA GLY A 343 7.67 9.65 -15.65
C GLY A 343 6.16 9.95 -15.56
N ALA A 344 5.40 9.19 -14.79
CA ALA A 344 3.99 9.48 -14.57
C ALA A 344 3.79 10.87 -13.95
N MET A 345 2.76 11.58 -14.42
CA MET A 345 2.41 12.93 -13.97
C MET A 345 0.89 13.03 -13.78
N PRO A 346 0.43 13.92 -12.88
CA PRO A 346 -0.98 14.29 -12.80
C PRO A 346 -1.51 14.84 -14.13
N GLY A 347 -2.79 14.69 -14.35
CA GLY A 347 -3.46 15.28 -15.50
C GLY A 347 -3.52 16.81 -15.43
N ARG A 348 -3.88 17.43 -16.55
CA ARG A 348 -3.95 18.89 -16.69
C ARG A 348 -4.96 19.52 -15.71
N ILE A 349 -6.02 18.80 -15.33
CA ILE A 349 -7.02 19.27 -14.36
C ILE A 349 -6.39 19.36 -12.96
N ALA A 350 -5.78 18.27 -12.48
CA ALA A 350 -5.12 18.23 -11.18
C ALA A 350 -3.95 19.24 -11.12
N THR A 351 -3.15 19.30 -12.19
CA THR A 351 -2.06 20.29 -12.32
C THR A 351 -2.59 21.73 -12.29
N GLY A 352 -3.72 21.99 -12.93
CA GLY A 352 -4.38 23.27 -12.90
C GLY A 352 -4.84 23.68 -11.51
N LEU A 353 -5.43 22.75 -10.75
CA LEU A 353 -5.83 23.01 -9.35
C LEU A 353 -4.61 23.32 -8.47
N LYS A 354 -3.54 22.55 -8.61
CA LYS A 354 -2.27 22.78 -7.91
C LYS A 354 -1.72 24.18 -8.23
N GLN A 355 -1.72 24.57 -9.51
CA GLN A 355 -1.25 25.89 -9.96
C GLN A 355 -2.13 27.02 -9.41
N ALA A 356 -3.43 26.82 -9.33
CA ALA A 356 -4.37 27.78 -8.74
C ALA A 356 -4.16 27.99 -7.24
N GLY A 357 -3.77 26.94 -6.51
CA GLY A 357 -3.65 26.93 -5.05
C GLY A 357 -5.00 27.03 -4.33
N THR A 358 -6.11 26.88 -5.06
CA THR A 358 -7.49 26.89 -4.51
C THR A 358 -8.30 25.78 -5.16
N SER A 359 -9.27 25.22 -4.42
CA SER A 359 -10.16 24.16 -4.90
C SER A 359 -11.33 24.65 -5.76
N ASN A 360 -11.56 25.98 -5.80
CA ASN A 360 -12.66 26.61 -6.55
C ASN A 360 -12.19 27.65 -7.60
N PRO A 361 -11.12 27.40 -8.37
CA PRO A 361 -10.65 28.35 -9.38
C PRO A 361 -11.65 28.52 -10.52
N LEU A 362 -11.37 29.49 -11.41
CA LEU A 362 -11.90 29.49 -12.76
C LEU A 362 -10.87 28.79 -13.67
N ILE A 363 -11.28 27.70 -14.31
CA ILE A 363 -10.49 26.98 -15.31
C ILE A 363 -11.04 27.30 -16.70
N LEU A 364 -10.18 27.88 -17.55
CA LEU A 364 -10.47 28.11 -18.95
C LEU A 364 -9.98 26.95 -19.80
N PHE A 365 -10.88 26.26 -20.48
CA PHE A 365 -10.57 25.33 -21.56
C PHE A 365 -10.43 26.10 -22.86
N ASP A 366 -9.21 26.38 -23.25
CA ASP A 366 -8.93 27.16 -24.45
C ASP A 366 -8.74 26.26 -25.68
N GLU A 367 -9.34 26.65 -26.80
CA GLU A 367 -9.30 25.94 -28.08
C GLU A 367 -9.91 24.52 -28.00
N ILE A 368 -11.10 24.38 -27.40
CA ILE A 368 -11.79 23.08 -27.26
C ILE A 368 -12.20 22.48 -28.63
N ASP A 369 -12.37 23.30 -29.65
CA ASP A 369 -12.61 22.92 -31.04
C ASP A 369 -11.43 22.21 -31.72
N LYS A 370 -10.24 22.26 -31.08
CA LYS A 370 -9.03 21.63 -31.61
C LYS A 370 -8.61 20.37 -30.85
N LEU A 371 -9.53 19.76 -30.11
CA LEU A 371 -9.32 18.45 -29.49
C LEU A 371 -9.05 17.40 -30.57
N GLY A 372 -7.94 16.66 -30.40
CA GLY A 372 -7.57 15.56 -31.27
C GLY A 372 -8.42 14.31 -31.00
N ARG A 373 -8.47 13.39 -31.97
CA ARG A 373 -8.97 12.03 -31.79
C ARG A 373 -7.76 11.11 -31.83
N GLY A 374 -7.25 10.72 -30.66
CA GLY A 374 -6.07 9.87 -30.54
C GLY A 374 -6.39 8.38 -30.63
N ILE A 375 -5.34 7.58 -30.82
CA ILE A 375 -5.40 6.11 -30.80
C ILE A 375 -5.43 5.58 -29.35
N HIS A 376 -5.01 6.40 -28.38
CA HIS A 376 -4.81 6.02 -26.98
C HIS A 376 -5.88 6.55 -26.01
N GLY A 377 -7.11 6.61 -26.43
CA GLY A 377 -8.22 7.10 -25.63
C GLY A 377 -8.91 8.31 -26.27
N ASP A 378 -10.01 8.73 -25.68
CA ASP A 378 -10.79 9.87 -26.14
C ASP A 378 -10.78 10.96 -25.07
N PRO A 379 -9.99 12.04 -25.25
CA PRO A 379 -9.93 13.15 -24.31
C PRO A 379 -11.30 13.82 -24.12
N SER A 380 -12.20 13.73 -25.10
CA SER A 380 -13.57 14.23 -24.97
C SER A 380 -14.34 13.52 -23.87
N SER A 381 -14.17 12.19 -23.74
CA SER A 381 -14.79 11.39 -22.69
C SER A 381 -14.33 11.81 -21.29
N ALA A 382 -13.03 12.10 -21.12
CA ALA A 382 -12.51 12.63 -19.86
C ALA A 382 -13.08 14.01 -19.52
N LEU A 383 -13.20 14.88 -20.52
CA LEU A 383 -13.80 16.21 -20.33
C LEU A 383 -15.30 16.15 -20.02
N LEU A 384 -16.03 15.17 -20.57
CA LEU A 384 -17.44 14.96 -20.22
C LEU A 384 -17.62 14.71 -18.72
N GLU A 385 -16.77 13.88 -18.10
CA GLU A 385 -16.83 13.66 -16.64
C GLU A 385 -16.54 14.94 -15.84
N VAL A 386 -15.56 15.73 -16.29
CA VAL A 386 -15.22 17.02 -15.67
C VAL A 386 -16.37 18.02 -15.78
N MET A 387 -17.06 18.03 -16.91
CA MET A 387 -18.16 18.96 -17.22
C MET A 387 -19.51 18.54 -16.67
N ASP A 388 -19.65 17.27 -16.29
CA ASP A 388 -20.89 16.74 -15.73
C ASP A 388 -20.99 17.04 -14.24
N SER A 389 -21.92 17.90 -13.85
CA SER A 389 -22.14 18.29 -12.46
C SER A 389 -22.55 17.14 -11.53
N GLU A 390 -23.08 16.03 -12.07
CA GLU A 390 -23.42 14.85 -11.28
C GLU A 390 -22.18 13.98 -11.00
N GLN A 391 -21.18 14.02 -11.86
CA GLN A 391 -19.98 13.19 -11.77
C GLN A 391 -18.74 13.96 -11.28
N ASN A 392 -18.64 15.26 -11.58
CA ASN A 392 -17.44 16.05 -11.32
C ASN A 392 -17.06 16.20 -9.83
N SER A 393 -18.01 15.98 -8.90
CA SER A 393 -17.72 15.96 -7.47
C SER A 393 -16.83 14.77 -7.03
N ARG A 394 -16.65 13.78 -7.90
CA ARG A 394 -15.84 12.58 -7.68
C ARG A 394 -14.88 12.31 -8.83
N PHE A 395 -14.41 13.35 -9.47
CA PHE A 395 -13.43 13.21 -10.56
C PHE A 395 -12.19 12.46 -10.08
N ARG A 396 -11.73 11.48 -10.85
CA ARG A 396 -10.53 10.69 -10.54
C ARG A 396 -9.42 10.94 -11.54
N ASP A 397 -8.34 11.50 -11.05
CA ASP A 397 -7.07 11.51 -11.75
C ASP A 397 -6.32 10.21 -11.50
N ASN A 398 -5.74 9.61 -12.55
CA ASN A 398 -5.06 8.32 -12.47
C ASN A 398 -3.76 8.36 -11.66
N TYR A 399 -3.13 9.53 -11.56
CA TYR A 399 -1.94 9.72 -10.74
C TYR A 399 -2.31 9.94 -9.28
N ILE A 400 -3.28 10.80 -9.02
CA ILE A 400 -3.74 11.17 -7.67
C ILE A 400 -4.45 10.00 -6.97
N GLU A 401 -5.23 9.19 -7.71
CA GLU A 401 -5.94 7.98 -7.25
C GLU A 401 -7.03 8.20 -6.17
N VAL A 402 -7.22 9.40 -5.68
CA VAL A 402 -8.31 9.78 -4.77
C VAL A 402 -9.27 10.72 -5.47
N PRO A 403 -10.57 10.75 -5.08
CA PRO A 403 -11.54 11.65 -5.69
C PRO A 403 -11.16 13.12 -5.45
N ILE A 404 -11.31 13.94 -6.48
CA ILE A 404 -11.16 15.38 -6.45
C ILE A 404 -12.53 16.00 -6.67
N ASP A 405 -12.97 16.88 -5.79
CA ASP A 405 -14.24 17.59 -5.93
C ASP A 405 -14.06 18.81 -6.83
N LEU A 406 -14.62 18.75 -8.05
CA LEU A 406 -14.62 19.83 -9.02
C LEU A 406 -15.95 20.63 -9.04
N SER A 407 -16.91 20.32 -8.16
CA SER A 407 -18.24 20.96 -8.16
C SER A 407 -18.22 22.46 -7.94
N LYS A 408 -17.17 22.98 -7.29
CA LYS A 408 -16.99 24.42 -7.01
C LYS A 408 -16.10 25.13 -8.02
N VAL A 409 -15.50 24.38 -8.96
CA VAL A 409 -14.71 24.95 -10.05
C VAL A 409 -15.65 25.60 -11.06
N LEU A 410 -15.29 26.78 -11.54
CA LEU A 410 -15.99 27.43 -12.62
C LEU A 410 -15.26 27.12 -13.94
N PHE A 411 -15.93 26.40 -14.83
CA PHE A 411 -15.39 26.11 -16.16
C PHE A 411 -15.94 27.07 -17.20
N ILE A 412 -15.04 27.62 -18.01
CA ILE A 412 -15.37 28.39 -19.22
C ILE A 412 -14.59 27.74 -20.37
N ALA A 413 -15.21 27.62 -21.54
CA ALA A 413 -14.56 27.12 -22.73
C ALA A 413 -14.41 28.22 -23.79
N THR A 414 -13.43 28.11 -24.69
CA THR A 414 -13.33 28.93 -25.89
C THR A 414 -13.24 28.04 -27.13
N ALA A 415 -13.87 28.47 -28.20
CA ALA A 415 -13.79 27.83 -29.50
C ALA A 415 -13.71 28.87 -30.60
N ASN A 416 -13.05 28.54 -31.73
CA ASN A 416 -13.08 29.35 -32.94
C ASN A 416 -14.15 28.82 -33.91
N ASP A 417 -14.43 27.54 -33.93
CA ASP A 417 -15.44 26.89 -34.75
C ASP A 417 -16.32 25.94 -33.92
N ILE A 418 -17.60 26.29 -33.77
CA ILE A 418 -18.58 25.51 -33.00
C ILE A 418 -18.75 24.11 -33.61
N ASN A 419 -18.71 24.00 -34.94
CA ASN A 419 -18.94 22.75 -35.63
C ASN A 419 -17.81 21.71 -35.45
N ALA A 420 -16.65 22.16 -34.99
CA ALA A 420 -15.51 21.29 -34.70
C ALA A 420 -15.54 20.72 -33.27
N ILE A 421 -16.44 21.23 -32.41
CA ILE A 421 -16.62 20.71 -31.04
C ILE A 421 -17.36 19.35 -31.10
N PRO A 422 -16.91 18.31 -30.39
CA PRO A 422 -17.65 17.06 -30.27
C PRO A 422 -19.07 17.28 -29.74
N GLU A 423 -20.07 16.71 -30.42
CA GLU A 423 -21.50 16.87 -30.09
C GLU A 423 -21.83 16.60 -28.62
N PRO A 424 -21.30 15.53 -27.94
CA PRO A 424 -21.59 15.31 -26.53
C PRO A 424 -21.09 16.41 -25.59
N LEU A 425 -20.01 17.10 -25.95
CA LEU A 425 -19.53 18.26 -25.20
C LEU A 425 -20.39 19.49 -25.46
N LEU A 426 -20.79 19.66 -26.71
CA LEU A 426 -21.64 20.79 -27.13
C LEU A 426 -22.97 20.81 -26.38
N ASP A 427 -23.60 19.65 -26.19
CA ASP A 427 -24.86 19.49 -25.45
C ASP A 427 -24.80 19.95 -23.98
N ARG A 428 -23.60 20.05 -23.41
CA ARG A 428 -23.37 20.48 -22.02
C ARG A 428 -22.92 21.94 -21.89
N MET A 429 -22.88 22.65 -23.03
CA MET A 429 -22.35 24.02 -23.07
C MET A 429 -23.47 25.01 -23.44
N GLU A 430 -23.41 26.15 -22.78
CA GLU A 430 -24.14 27.35 -23.23
C GLU A 430 -23.23 28.15 -24.14
N ILE A 431 -23.60 28.22 -25.43
CA ILE A 431 -22.80 28.92 -26.43
C ILE A 431 -23.11 30.42 -26.42
N ILE A 432 -22.08 31.23 -26.19
CA ILE A 432 -22.13 32.68 -26.35
C ILE A 432 -21.28 33.06 -27.56
N GLU A 433 -21.93 33.51 -28.62
CA GLU A 433 -21.26 33.94 -29.82
C GLU A 433 -20.58 35.30 -29.62
N VAL A 434 -19.28 35.33 -29.91
CA VAL A 434 -18.46 36.55 -29.88
C VAL A 434 -18.20 36.97 -31.33
N GLU A 435 -18.91 37.99 -31.79
CA GLU A 435 -18.82 38.48 -33.13
C GLU A 435 -17.45 39.17 -33.39
N GLY A 436 -17.09 39.34 -34.67
CA GLY A 436 -15.91 40.13 -35.05
C GLY A 436 -16.15 41.60 -34.83
N TYR A 437 -15.06 42.35 -34.65
CA TYR A 437 -15.11 43.81 -34.45
C TYR A 437 -15.22 44.57 -35.77
N THR A 438 -16.02 45.65 -35.77
CA THR A 438 -16.02 46.67 -36.78
C THR A 438 -14.74 47.55 -36.71
N ASP A 439 -14.40 48.25 -37.75
CA ASP A 439 -13.22 49.14 -37.76
C ASP A 439 -13.27 50.19 -36.66
N ASN A 440 -14.47 50.71 -36.35
CA ASN A 440 -14.67 51.67 -35.27
C ASN A 440 -14.39 51.04 -33.89
N GLU A 441 -14.85 49.81 -33.65
CA GLU A 441 -14.58 49.08 -32.40
C GLU A 441 -13.09 48.75 -32.28
N LYS A 442 -12.43 48.31 -33.36
CA LYS A 442 -10.97 48.09 -33.38
C LYS A 442 -10.18 49.36 -33.05
N PHE A 443 -10.65 50.52 -33.55
CA PHE A 443 -10.04 51.80 -33.23
C PHE A 443 -10.11 52.11 -31.72
N HIS A 444 -11.29 51.98 -31.12
CA HIS A 444 -11.45 52.22 -29.70
C HIS A 444 -10.67 51.22 -28.85
N ILE A 445 -10.73 49.93 -29.18
CA ILE A 445 -9.96 48.88 -28.49
C ILE A 445 -8.45 49.15 -28.55
N ALA A 446 -7.96 49.57 -29.71
CA ALA A 446 -6.54 49.92 -29.87
C ALA A 446 -6.15 51.11 -29.02
N LYS A 447 -6.95 52.17 -29.04
CA LYS A 447 -6.69 53.43 -28.34
C LYS A 447 -6.77 53.30 -26.82
N GLU A 448 -7.76 52.56 -26.31
CA GLU A 448 -8.01 52.44 -24.90
C GLU A 448 -7.18 51.32 -24.22
N HIS A 449 -6.87 50.22 -24.96
CA HIS A 449 -6.24 49.05 -24.38
C HIS A 449 -4.90 48.66 -25.02
N LEU A 450 -4.82 48.50 -26.37
CA LEU A 450 -3.65 47.90 -26.99
C LEU A 450 -2.44 48.82 -26.95
N ILE A 451 -2.59 50.10 -27.26
CA ILE A 451 -1.46 51.06 -27.29
C ILE A 451 -0.85 51.20 -25.88
N ALA A 452 -1.67 51.30 -24.85
CA ALA A 452 -1.17 51.41 -23.49
C ALA A 452 -0.42 50.17 -23.05
N LYS A 453 -0.98 48.96 -23.34
CA LYS A 453 -0.37 47.67 -23.10
C LYS A 453 0.99 47.52 -23.82
N GLU A 454 1.04 47.86 -25.12
CA GLU A 454 2.25 47.73 -25.91
C GLU A 454 3.33 48.72 -25.50
N TYR A 455 2.94 49.93 -25.05
CA TYR A 455 3.91 50.90 -24.51
C TYR A 455 4.57 50.34 -23.23
N GLU A 456 3.78 49.76 -22.31
CA GLU A 456 4.29 49.18 -21.10
C GLU A 456 5.22 47.98 -21.39
N GLN A 457 4.80 47.07 -22.26
CA GLN A 457 5.57 45.88 -22.61
C GLN A 457 6.91 46.20 -23.33
N ASN A 458 6.95 47.28 -24.13
CA ASN A 458 8.14 47.67 -24.83
C ASN A 458 8.93 48.77 -24.09
N GLY A 459 8.56 49.14 -22.87
CA GLY A 459 9.26 50.13 -22.04
C GLY A 459 9.22 51.56 -22.59
N ILE A 460 8.19 51.88 -23.35
CA ILE A 460 8.05 53.20 -24.00
C ILE A 460 7.17 54.11 -23.13
N GLN A 461 7.67 55.30 -22.83
CA GLN A 461 6.86 56.32 -22.17
C GLN A 461 5.94 57.01 -23.20
N LYS A 462 4.69 57.30 -22.79
CA LYS A 462 3.68 57.98 -23.61
C LYS A 462 4.17 59.33 -24.17
N SER A 463 5.11 59.96 -23.51
CA SER A 463 5.73 61.23 -23.94
C SER A 463 6.74 61.08 -25.10
N ARG A 464 7.23 59.87 -25.37
CA ARG A 464 8.27 59.58 -26.36
C ARG A 464 7.72 59.05 -27.69
N LEU A 465 6.53 58.43 -27.69
CA LEU A 465 5.85 57.91 -28.87
C LEU A 465 4.37 58.26 -28.80
N THR A 466 3.84 58.85 -29.90
CA THR A 466 2.40 59.10 -30.05
C THR A 466 1.94 58.53 -31.38
N ILE A 467 0.97 57.64 -31.34
CA ILE A 467 0.28 57.11 -32.53
C ILE A 467 -0.94 58.00 -32.75
N THR A 468 -1.00 58.72 -33.87
CA THR A 468 -2.13 59.62 -34.19
C THR A 468 -3.37 58.79 -34.61
N ASP A 469 -4.55 59.41 -34.50
CA ASP A 469 -5.82 58.78 -34.89
C ASP A 469 -5.84 58.42 -36.41
N GLU A 470 -5.23 59.28 -37.27
CA GLU A 470 -5.10 58.96 -38.69
C GLU A 470 -4.18 57.78 -38.95
N ALA A 471 -3.05 57.69 -38.21
CA ALA A 471 -2.13 56.57 -38.33
C ALA A 471 -2.78 55.28 -37.91
N LEU A 472 -3.52 55.28 -36.78
CA LEU A 472 -4.23 54.12 -36.27
C LEU A 472 -5.31 53.64 -37.25
N ASN A 473 -6.12 54.54 -37.80
CA ASN A 473 -7.11 54.23 -38.82
C ASN A 473 -6.44 53.64 -40.11
N SER A 474 -5.29 54.20 -40.51
CA SER A 474 -4.54 53.68 -41.66
C SER A 474 -4.03 52.26 -41.41
N ILE A 475 -3.58 51.94 -40.17
CA ILE A 475 -3.16 50.59 -39.80
C ILE A 475 -4.36 49.62 -39.89
N ILE A 476 -5.52 49.98 -39.32
CA ILE A 476 -6.71 49.16 -39.31
C ILE A 476 -7.19 48.86 -40.74
N GLN A 477 -7.26 49.86 -41.61
CA GLN A 477 -7.82 49.73 -42.96
C GLN A 477 -6.88 49.10 -43.98
N ASN A 478 -5.57 49.35 -43.85
CA ASN A 478 -4.62 49.01 -44.92
C ASN A 478 -3.65 47.89 -44.56
N TYR A 479 -3.44 47.62 -43.26
CA TYR A 479 -2.44 46.65 -42.80
C TYR A 479 -3.04 45.43 -42.08
N THR A 480 -4.31 45.53 -41.64
CA THR A 480 -4.97 44.39 -40.97
C THR A 480 -6.24 43.95 -41.72
N ARG A 481 -6.39 42.64 -41.91
CA ARG A 481 -7.59 42.01 -42.50
C ARG A 481 -8.03 40.84 -41.65
N GLU A 482 -8.55 41.16 -40.49
CA GLU A 482 -8.99 40.14 -39.51
C GLU A 482 -10.32 40.54 -38.88
N ALA A 483 -11.06 39.55 -38.37
CA ALA A 483 -12.29 39.77 -37.60
C ALA A 483 -12.02 40.31 -36.20
N GLY A 484 -10.88 39.97 -35.61
CA GLY A 484 -10.45 40.40 -34.27
C GLY A 484 -9.44 41.57 -34.30
N VAL A 485 -8.59 41.65 -33.28
CA VAL A 485 -7.54 42.67 -33.09
C VAL A 485 -6.15 42.06 -32.91
N ARG A 486 -5.94 40.79 -33.22
CA ARG A 486 -4.65 40.10 -32.97
C ARG A 486 -3.55 40.55 -33.92
N GLN A 487 -3.87 40.81 -35.17
CA GLN A 487 -2.92 41.36 -36.14
C GLN A 487 -2.67 42.83 -35.84
N LEU A 488 -3.70 43.60 -35.49
CA LEU A 488 -3.59 45.00 -35.09
C LEU A 488 -2.66 45.16 -33.85
N ASP A 489 -2.79 44.30 -32.86
CA ASP A 489 -1.90 44.23 -31.66
C ASP A 489 -0.43 44.01 -32.10
N ARG A 490 -0.19 43.09 -33.06
CA ARG A 490 1.16 42.83 -33.62
C ARG A 490 1.74 43.99 -34.38
N GLU A 491 0.95 44.70 -35.18
CA GLU A 491 1.41 45.89 -35.92
C GLU A 491 1.77 47.03 -34.98
N ILE A 492 0.95 47.28 -33.93
CA ILE A 492 1.25 48.27 -32.90
C ILE A 492 2.54 47.87 -32.15
N SER A 493 2.68 46.59 -31.78
CA SER A 493 3.90 46.07 -31.13
C SER A 493 5.15 46.25 -32.02
N GLU A 494 5.04 46.04 -33.33
CA GLU A 494 6.13 46.26 -34.26
C GLU A 494 6.56 47.75 -34.33
N ILE A 495 5.59 48.66 -34.36
CA ILE A 495 5.85 50.09 -34.29
C ILE A 495 6.56 50.45 -32.97
N CYS A 496 6.09 49.92 -31.85
CA CYS A 496 6.74 50.16 -30.57
C CYS A 496 8.18 49.65 -30.54
N ARG A 497 8.44 48.42 -31.05
CA ARG A 497 9.83 47.89 -31.13
C ARG A 497 10.74 48.74 -32.00
N LYS A 498 10.24 49.23 -33.14
CA LYS A 498 11.03 50.15 -34.00
C LYS A 498 11.34 51.49 -33.28
N ALA A 499 10.33 52.04 -32.59
CA ALA A 499 10.52 53.25 -31.79
C ALA A 499 11.50 53.04 -30.63
N ALA A 500 11.40 51.91 -29.93
CA ALA A 500 12.33 51.55 -28.85
C ALA A 500 13.78 51.48 -29.34
N ARG A 501 14.01 50.87 -30.52
CA ARG A 501 15.36 50.87 -31.16
C ARG A 501 15.90 52.25 -31.41
N GLU A 502 15.09 53.14 -31.99
CA GLU A 502 15.48 54.54 -32.28
C GLU A 502 15.79 55.31 -30.98
N LEU A 503 14.96 55.13 -29.94
CA LEU A 503 15.18 55.75 -28.62
C LEU A 503 16.47 55.30 -27.94
N VAL A 504 16.87 54.04 -28.11
CA VAL A 504 18.13 53.51 -27.56
C VAL A 504 19.34 53.97 -28.37
N GLN A 505 19.20 54.16 -29.71
CA GLN A 505 20.29 54.55 -30.58
C GLN A 505 20.57 56.09 -30.59
N HIS A 506 19.51 56.87 -30.38
CA HIS A 506 19.62 58.36 -30.54
C HIS A 506 19.26 59.14 -29.25
N GLY A 507 18.94 58.46 -28.13
CA GLY A 507 18.74 59.04 -26.80
C GLY A 507 17.35 59.52 -26.53
#